data_4689512b04da51f7e39d32e259d788d3
#
_entry.id   4689512b04da51f7e39d32e259d788d3
#
_cell.length_a   1.000
_cell.length_b   1.000
_cell.length_c   1.000
_cell.angle_alpha   90.00
_cell.angle_beta   90.00
_cell.angle_gamma   90.00
#
_symmetry.space_group_name_H-M   'P 1'
#
loop_
_entity.id
_entity.type
_entity.pdbx_description
1 polymer ?
#
loop_
_entity_poly.entity_id
_entity_poly.type
_entity_poly.pdbx_seq_one_letter_code
_entity_poly.pdbx_strand_id
1 'polypeptide(L)'
;FDHTRQLGGDAQETGNVRSRSAREMNEWVEYMTFDGVSPMADLRKKNGADKPWKLRYFGVGNESWGCGGHMNGDYYADEFRRYNTYVRDYTAGEHIYRVACGPNAFDFKWTEQVMRKVPGQADGLSLHYYTVPYNWDHKGSATEFNTKDYDRTVAKAYRMEELVRRHTEIMNALDPQKRVDLIVDEWGTWFDVEPGTNPGFLYQLNTMRDAMVAALTLNIFNKHADRVQMANIAQTVNVLQAVILTEGDKMVLTPTYHVFKMYKDHQQNTLIGSYLTNTNTEECEECSSVSKTHLRAHETLAKI
;
A
#
# COMPACT_ATOMS: atom_id res chain seq x y z
N PHE A 1 -0.54 10.49 -14.31
CA PHE A 1 -1.70 11.38 -14.10
C PHE A 1 -2.78 11.20 -15.16
N ASP A 2 -2.49 11.31 -16.45
CA ASP A 2 -3.53 11.23 -17.49
C ASP A 2 -4.24 9.88 -17.51
N HIS A 3 -3.49 8.79 -17.34
CA HIS A 3 -4.06 7.45 -17.22
C HIS A 3 -4.96 7.31 -15.98
N THR A 4 -4.49 7.75 -14.81
CA THR A 4 -5.27 7.74 -13.57
C THR A 4 -6.55 8.56 -13.68
N ARG A 5 -6.46 9.75 -14.31
CA ARG A 5 -7.60 10.62 -14.59
C ARG A 5 -8.63 9.95 -15.50
N GLN A 6 -8.19 9.25 -16.56
CA GLN A 6 -9.08 8.52 -17.48
C GLN A 6 -9.85 7.39 -16.74
N LEU A 7 -9.23 6.79 -15.73
CA LEU A 7 -9.86 5.76 -14.89
C LEU A 7 -10.73 6.35 -13.78
N GLY A 8 -10.79 7.67 -13.60
CA GLY A 8 -11.52 8.31 -12.53
C GLY A 8 -10.91 8.16 -11.15
N GLY A 9 -9.61 7.82 -11.09
CA GLY A 9 -8.86 7.65 -9.85
C GLY A 9 -8.06 8.90 -9.45
N ASP A 10 -7.60 8.93 -8.21
CA ASP A 10 -6.64 9.91 -7.70
C ASP A 10 -5.21 9.36 -7.77
N ALA A 11 -4.24 10.20 -8.10
CA ALA A 11 -2.84 9.83 -8.11
C ALA A 11 -2.20 9.99 -6.72
N GLN A 12 -1.37 9.03 -6.34
CA GLN A 12 -0.36 9.17 -5.31
C GLN A 12 1.02 9.19 -5.98
N GLU A 13 1.76 10.25 -5.75
CA GLU A 13 3.17 10.36 -6.15
C GLU A 13 4.07 10.30 -4.92
N THR A 14 5.28 9.80 -5.06
CA THR A 14 6.20 9.67 -3.91
C THR A 14 7.55 10.30 -4.19
N GLY A 15 7.91 11.27 -3.38
CA GLY A 15 9.15 12.01 -3.48
C GLY A 15 10.35 11.27 -2.86
N ASN A 16 11.51 11.38 -3.48
CA ASN A 16 12.75 10.76 -3.03
C ASN A 16 13.45 11.64 -1.98
N VAL A 17 13.52 11.17 -0.74
CA VAL A 17 14.24 11.84 0.37
C VAL A 17 15.70 11.39 0.54
N ARG A 18 16.13 10.41 -0.26
CA ARG A 18 17.46 9.81 -0.17
C ARG A 18 18.53 10.61 -0.93
N SER A 19 18.33 10.79 -2.23
CA SER A 19 19.35 11.29 -3.16
C SER A 19 18.95 12.60 -3.84
N ARG A 20 17.77 13.12 -3.53
CA ARG A 20 17.28 14.40 -4.04
C ARG A 20 17.13 15.42 -2.92
N SER A 21 17.25 16.68 -3.23
CA SER A 21 17.07 17.76 -2.26
C SER A 21 15.59 18.08 -2.00
N ALA A 22 15.30 18.70 -0.86
CA ALA A 22 13.97 19.22 -0.58
C ALA A 22 13.51 20.26 -1.63
N ARG A 23 14.48 21.00 -2.21
CA ARG A 23 14.21 21.92 -3.31
C ARG A 23 13.70 21.19 -4.57
N GLU A 24 14.39 20.14 -5.00
CA GLU A 24 13.97 19.35 -6.17
C GLU A 24 12.59 18.70 -5.96
N MET A 25 12.29 18.26 -4.73
CA MET A 25 10.96 17.75 -4.39
C MET A 25 9.89 18.83 -4.51
N ASN A 26 10.16 20.03 -3.99
CA ASN A 26 9.26 21.17 -4.12
C ASN A 26 9.06 21.59 -5.60
N GLU A 27 10.14 21.66 -6.37
CA GLU A 27 10.09 21.97 -7.80
C GLU A 27 9.25 20.94 -8.58
N TRP A 28 9.31 19.66 -8.18
CA TRP A 28 8.48 18.63 -8.78
C TRP A 28 7.00 18.80 -8.44
N VAL A 29 6.66 19.07 -7.17
CA VAL A 29 5.28 19.36 -6.76
C VAL A 29 4.75 20.62 -7.49
N GLU A 30 5.58 21.67 -7.60
CA GLU A 30 5.24 22.89 -8.33
C GLU A 30 4.99 22.60 -9.82
N TYR A 31 5.86 21.82 -10.46
CA TYR A 31 5.67 21.38 -11.86
C TYR A 31 4.32 20.70 -12.07
N MET A 32 3.93 19.82 -11.14
CA MET A 32 2.69 19.07 -11.25
C MET A 32 1.45 19.92 -11.00
N THR A 33 1.48 20.86 -10.04
CA THR A 33 0.26 21.40 -9.44
C THR A 33 0.07 22.92 -9.60
N PHE A 34 1.13 23.67 -9.94
CA PHE A 34 1.02 25.13 -9.99
C PHE A 34 0.48 25.64 -11.34
N ASP A 35 -0.61 26.42 -11.31
CA ASP A 35 -1.22 27.03 -12.51
C ASP A 35 -0.79 28.50 -12.75
N GLY A 36 0.17 28.99 -11.98
CA GLY A 36 0.68 30.36 -12.12
C GLY A 36 1.82 30.47 -13.12
N VAL A 37 2.61 31.55 -12.95
CA VAL A 37 3.82 31.84 -13.74
C VAL A 37 5.04 31.49 -12.93
N SER A 38 5.78 30.46 -13.35
CA SER A 38 7.05 30.05 -12.73
C SER A 38 7.86 29.18 -13.69
N PRO A 39 9.18 29.02 -13.45
CA PRO A 39 10.00 28.15 -14.27
C PRO A 39 9.47 26.72 -14.38
N MET A 40 8.88 26.15 -13.31
CA MET A 40 8.35 24.79 -13.30
C MET A 40 7.02 24.69 -14.04
N ALA A 41 6.12 25.65 -13.87
CA ALA A 41 4.87 25.74 -14.63
C ALA A 41 5.15 25.94 -16.14
N ASP A 42 6.12 26.76 -16.48
CA ASP A 42 6.51 26.99 -17.89
C ASP A 42 7.16 25.75 -18.51
N LEU A 43 7.98 24.99 -17.71
CA LEU A 43 8.54 23.71 -18.14
C LEU A 43 7.45 22.67 -18.38
N ARG A 44 6.42 22.59 -17.52
CA ARG A 44 5.26 21.71 -17.74
C ARG A 44 4.56 22.03 -19.07
N LYS A 45 4.26 23.31 -19.30
CA LYS A 45 3.61 23.76 -20.55
C LYS A 45 4.48 23.44 -21.77
N LYS A 46 5.79 23.68 -21.69
CA LYS A 46 6.75 23.31 -22.74
C LYS A 46 6.76 21.78 -23.02
N ASN A 47 6.54 20.98 -22.02
CA ASN A 47 6.45 19.52 -22.13
C ASN A 47 5.06 19.03 -22.61
N GLY A 48 4.15 19.94 -22.96
CA GLY A 48 2.87 19.63 -23.58
C GLY A 48 1.67 19.57 -22.62
N ALA A 49 1.83 19.91 -21.34
CA ALA A 49 0.74 19.96 -20.38
C ALA A 49 0.44 21.41 -19.97
N ASP A 50 -0.49 22.05 -20.67
CA ASP A 50 -0.87 23.44 -20.42
C ASP A 50 -1.44 23.66 -19.02
N LYS A 51 -2.25 22.71 -18.53
CA LYS A 51 -2.88 22.79 -17.22
C LYS A 51 -2.19 21.86 -16.22
N PRO A 52 -2.17 22.22 -14.92
CA PRO A 52 -1.67 21.35 -13.88
C PRO A 52 -2.55 20.12 -13.71
N TRP A 53 -1.98 19.10 -13.07
CA TRP A 53 -2.73 17.94 -12.61
C TRP A 53 -3.19 18.13 -11.17
N LYS A 54 -4.23 17.43 -10.80
CA LYS A 54 -4.64 17.31 -9.41
C LYS A 54 -3.79 16.23 -8.72
N LEU A 55 -2.92 16.65 -7.83
CA LEU A 55 -2.16 15.77 -6.94
C LEU A 55 -2.88 15.69 -5.59
N ARG A 56 -3.51 14.58 -5.32
CA ARG A 56 -4.24 14.40 -4.06
C ARG A 56 -3.37 13.83 -2.96
N TYR A 57 -2.54 12.84 -3.27
CA TYR A 57 -1.70 12.15 -2.30
C TYR A 57 -0.23 12.29 -2.66
N PHE A 58 0.60 12.58 -1.67
CA PHE A 58 2.03 12.71 -1.87
C PHE A 58 2.82 12.04 -0.74
N GLY A 59 3.55 10.98 -1.08
CA GLY A 59 4.48 10.31 -0.18
C GLY A 59 5.79 11.09 -0.05
N VAL A 60 6.21 11.35 1.17
CA VAL A 60 7.52 11.96 1.46
C VAL A 60 8.50 10.87 1.85
N GLY A 61 9.14 10.25 0.88
CA GLY A 61 10.00 9.08 1.03
C GLY A 61 9.26 7.76 0.84
N ASN A 62 10.00 6.73 0.46
CA ASN A 62 9.55 5.36 0.31
C ASN A 62 10.60 4.41 0.85
N GLU A 63 10.20 3.40 1.64
CA GLU A 63 11.09 2.37 2.21
C GLU A 63 12.39 2.95 2.80
N SER A 64 12.28 4.06 3.51
CA SER A 64 13.45 4.81 4.00
C SER A 64 14.28 4.02 5.01
N TRP A 65 13.72 2.97 5.60
CA TRP A 65 14.40 1.98 6.44
C TRP A 65 15.32 1.02 5.63
N GLY A 66 15.07 0.85 4.34
CA GLY A 66 15.79 -0.04 3.43
C GLY A 66 16.37 0.71 2.24
N CYS A 67 15.98 0.32 1.03
CA CYS A 67 16.48 0.90 -0.22
C CYS A 67 16.26 2.41 -0.35
N GLY A 68 15.31 2.96 0.40
CA GLY A 68 15.01 4.40 0.48
C GLY A 68 15.96 5.21 1.38
N GLY A 69 17.04 4.62 1.93
CA GLY A 69 18.05 5.43 2.65
C GLY A 69 18.72 4.77 3.84
N HIS A 70 18.32 3.54 4.24
CA HIS A 70 18.84 2.83 5.42
C HIS A 70 18.79 3.67 6.72
N MET A 71 17.71 4.42 6.87
CA MET A 71 17.48 5.31 8.02
C MET A 71 16.89 4.53 9.20
N ASN A 72 17.02 5.08 10.40
CA ASN A 72 16.15 4.73 11.52
C ASN A 72 14.93 5.68 11.56
N GLY A 73 13.87 5.29 12.29
CA GLY A 73 12.62 6.05 12.29
C GLY A 73 12.75 7.48 12.84
N ASP A 74 13.62 7.70 13.82
CA ASP A 74 13.86 9.05 14.37
C ASP A 74 14.50 9.99 13.36
N TYR A 75 15.54 9.51 12.66
CA TYR A 75 16.22 10.29 11.61
C TYR A 75 15.28 10.54 10.44
N TYR A 76 14.55 9.50 9.98
CA TYR A 76 13.56 9.66 8.92
C TYR A 76 12.50 10.70 9.30
N ALA A 77 11.98 10.68 10.52
CA ALA A 77 10.98 11.64 10.96
C ALA A 77 11.49 13.09 10.93
N ASP A 78 12.76 13.33 11.22
CA ASP A 78 13.37 14.65 11.08
C ASP A 78 13.56 15.04 9.61
N GLU A 79 13.97 14.12 8.75
CA GLU A 79 14.01 14.33 7.29
C GLU A 79 12.60 14.57 6.73
N PHE A 80 11.60 13.79 7.13
CA PHE A 80 10.21 14.04 6.74
C PHE A 80 9.79 15.49 7.04
N ARG A 81 10.02 15.96 8.27
CA ARG A 81 9.66 17.33 8.69
C ARG A 81 10.36 18.37 7.83
N ARG A 82 11.66 18.16 7.54
CA ARG A 82 12.45 19.04 6.68
C ARG A 82 11.90 19.11 5.25
N TYR A 83 11.65 17.97 4.62
CA TYR A 83 11.12 17.91 3.26
C TYR A 83 9.68 18.43 3.19
N ASN A 84 8.84 18.00 4.11
CA ASN A 84 7.43 18.38 4.17
C ASN A 84 7.23 19.90 4.33
N THR A 85 8.16 20.60 4.96
CA THR A 85 8.15 22.07 5.06
C THR A 85 8.11 22.76 3.69
N TYR A 86 8.67 22.13 2.68
CA TYR A 86 8.77 22.68 1.31
C TYR A 86 7.73 22.08 0.35
N VAL A 87 7.04 21.03 0.71
CA VAL A 87 5.90 20.51 -0.08
C VAL A 87 4.72 21.45 0.15
N ARG A 88 4.39 22.25 -0.88
CA ARG A 88 3.38 23.31 -0.79
C ARG A 88 2.10 22.93 -1.50
N ASP A 89 0.98 23.39 -0.97
CA ASP A 89 -0.31 23.35 -1.64
C ASP A 89 -0.38 24.52 -2.61
N TYR A 90 -0.03 24.28 -3.88
CA TYR A 90 0.02 25.35 -4.90
C TYR A 90 -1.36 25.72 -5.46
N THR A 91 -2.34 24.85 -5.34
CA THR A 91 -3.71 25.09 -5.77
C THR A 91 -4.54 25.62 -4.61
N ALA A 92 -5.09 26.82 -4.75
CA ALA A 92 -5.89 27.45 -3.70
C ALA A 92 -7.12 26.59 -3.34
N GLY A 93 -7.27 26.29 -2.05
CA GLY A 93 -8.38 25.49 -1.53
C GLY A 93 -8.22 23.97 -1.68
N GLU A 94 -7.12 23.50 -2.26
CA GLU A 94 -6.78 22.07 -2.32
C GLU A 94 -5.64 21.76 -1.35
N HIS A 95 -5.80 20.70 -0.58
CA HIS A 95 -4.78 20.18 0.31
C HIS A 95 -4.17 18.92 -0.30
N ILE A 96 -2.84 18.89 -0.39
CA ILE A 96 -2.10 17.68 -0.76
C ILE A 96 -1.98 16.83 0.49
N TYR A 97 -2.61 15.67 0.50
CA TYR A 97 -2.53 14.68 1.57
C TYR A 97 -1.14 14.07 1.66
N ARG A 98 -0.41 14.34 2.72
CA ARG A 98 1.00 14.00 2.91
C ARG A 98 1.15 12.69 3.67
N VAL A 99 1.78 11.71 3.01
CA VAL A 99 2.03 10.38 3.58
C VAL A 99 3.48 10.29 4.03
N ALA A 100 3.69 10.07 5.32
CA ALA A 100 5.01 9.75 5.85
C ALA A 100 5.34 8.27 5.58
N CYS A 101 6.60 7.99 5.23
CA CYS A 101 7.08 6.61 5.08
C CYS A 101 6.98 5.87 6.42
N GLY A 102 6.19 4.84 6.43
CA GLY A 102 5.95 4.00 7.60
C GLY A 102 6.85 2.76 7.65
N PRO A 103 6.52 1.81 8.52
CA PRO A 103 7.36 0.67 8.84
C PRO A 103 7.39 -0.40 7.75
N ASN A 104 8.43 -1.24 7.81
CA ASN A 104 8.44 -2.54 7.18
C ASN A 104 7.78 -3.57 8.13
N ALA A 105 6.62 -4.06 7.73
CA ALA A 105 5.94 -5.14 8.46
C ALA A 105 5.93 -4.92 9.99
N PHE A 106 6.61 -5.76 10.74
CA PHE A 106 6.61 -5.80 12.22
C PHE A 106 7.56 -4.79 12.89
N ASP A 107 8.08 -3.79 12.19
CA ASP A 107 8.90 -2.75 12.82
C ASP A 107 8.03 -1.72 13.58
N PHE A 108 7.47 -2.14 14.70
CA PHE A 108 6.66 -1.29 15.57
C PHE A 108 7.43 -0.12 16.16
N LYS A 109 8.76 -0.27 16.32
CA LYS A 109 9.63 0.80 16.80
C LYS A 109 9.68 1.95 15.78
N TRP A 110 9.72 1.64 14.49
CA TRP A 110 9.64 2.67 13.44
C TRP A 110 8.36 3.50 13.57
N THR A 111 7.20 2.83 13.70
CA THR A 111 5.93 3.52 13.88
C THR A 111 5.95 4.43 15.10
N GLU A 112 6.43 3.94 16.24
CA GLU A 112 6.52 4.74 17.46
C GLU A 112 7.41 5.97 17.25
N GLN A 113 8.60 5.81 16.69
CA GLN A 113 9.56 6.88 16.46
C GLN A 113 8.99 7.97 15.53
N VAL A 114 8.40 7.55 14.41
CA VAL A 114 7.81 8.49 13.44
C VAL A 114 6.59 9.20 14.04
N MET A 115 5.66 8.46 14.65
CA MET A 115 4.45 9.03 15.23
C MET A 115 4.70 9.97 16.42
N ARG A 116 5.86 9.93 17.06
CA ARG A 116 6.22 10.94 18.09
C ARG A 116 6.46 12.33 17.49
N LYS A 117 6.76 12.44 16.19
CA LYS A 117 7.22 13.68 15.56
C LYS A 117 6.32 14.24 14.47
N VAL A 118 5.52 13.40 13.82
CA VAL A 118 4.77 13.79 12.61
C VAL A 118 3.28 14.18 12.80
N PRO A 119 2.57 13.87 13.91
CA PRO A 119 1.17 14.29 14.06
C PRO A 119 1.02 15.81 13.93
N GLY A 120 0.06 16.21 13.07
CA GLY A 120 -0.16 17.62 12.69
C GLY A 120 0.72 18.10 11.54
N GLN A 121 1.58 17.25 10.97
CA GLN A 121 2.40 17.54 9.79
C GLN A 121 2.22 16.49 8.68
N ALA A 122 1.85 15.26 9.03
CA ALA A 122 1.46 14.20 8.10
C ALA A 122 -0.03 13.92 8.26
N ASP A 123 -0.67 13.57 7.15
CA ASP A 123 -2.05 13.11 7.09
C ASP A 123 -2.14 11.59 7.11
N GLY A 124 -1.08 10.90 6.69
CA GLY A 124 -0.98 9.45 6.68
C GLY A 124 0.40 8.92 7.04
N LEU A 125 0.43 7.69 7.53
CA LEU A 125 1.64 6.88 7.74
C LEU A 125 1.52 5.62 6.89
N SER A 126 2.50 5.35 6.02
CA SER A 126 2.46 4.16 5.18
C SER A 126 2.75 2.87 5.96
N LEU A 127 2.41 1.73 5.38
CA LEU A 127 2.77 0.41 5.88
C LEU A 127 2.99 -0.51 4.70
N HIS A 128 4.14 -1.20 4.67
CA HIS A 128 4.44 -2.22 3.68
C HIS A 128 4.43 -3.61 4.30
N TYR A 129 3.73 -4.54 3.65
CA TYR A 129 3.80 -5.96 4.02
C TYR A 129 3.55 -6.85 2.82
N TYR A 130 4.54 -7.67 2.48
CA TYR A 130 4.40 -8.70 1.48
C TYR A 130 4.21 -10.09 2.10
N THR A 131 3.25 -10.82 1.56
CA THR A 131 3.02 -12.22 1.91
C THR A 131 4.02 -13.08 1.14
N VAL A 132 5.07 -13.51 1.82
CA VAL A 132 6.10 -14.42 1.32
C VAL A 132 5.92 -15.78 1.97
N PRO A 133 5.61 -16.86 1.24
CA PRO A 133 5.30 -18.17 1.83
C PRO A 133 6.42 -18.74 2.72
N TYR A 134 7.67 -18.60 2.29
CA TYR A 134 8.83 -19.13 3.01
C TYR A 134 9.69 -18.03 3.63
N ASN A 135 10.70 -17.55 2.92
CA ASN A 135 11.58 -16.47 3.33
C ASN A 135 12.05 -15.64 2.12
N TRP A 136 12.86 -14.63 2.34
CA TRP A 136 13.28 -13.72 1.27
C TRP A 136 14.29 -14.33 0.27
N ASP A 137 15.03 -15.36 0.68
CA ASP A 137 15.98 -16.06 -0.20
C ASP A 137 15.30 -17.12 -1.07
N HIS A 138 14.18 -17.65 -0.59
CA HIS A 138 13.35 -18.63 -1.29
C HIS A 138 11.88 -18.34 -0.97
N LYS A 139 11.20 -17.76 -1.95
CA LYS A 139 9.79 -17.32 -1.74
C LYS A 139 8.78 -18.39 -2.19
N GLY A 140 9.23 -19.32 -3.02
CA GLY A 140 8.39 -20.35 -3.62
C GLY A 140 7.77 -19.92 -4.95
N SER A 141 7.36 -20.93 -5.75
CA SER A 141 6.75 -20.71 -7.05
C SER A 141 5.36 -20.09 -6.97
N ALA A 142 5.04 -19.22 -7.92
CA ALA A 142 3.70 -18.67 -8.09
C ALA A 142 2.67 -19.74 -8.51
N THR A 143 3.08 -20.73 -9.29
CA THR A 143 2.19 -21.73 -9.91
C THR A 143 2.41 -23.15 -9.42
N GLU A 144 3.65 -23.53 -9.10
CA GLU A 144 3.99 -24.87 -8.64
C GLU A 144 3.97 -24.93 -7.11
N PHE A 145 2.82 -25.28 -6.53
CA PHE A 145 2.63 -25.37 -5.09
C PHE A 145 1.61 -26.46 -4.72
N ASN A 146 1.77 -27.00 -3.52
CA ASN A 146 0.84 -27.98 -2.95
C ASN A 146 -0.09 -27.32 -1.92
N THR A 147 -1.00 -28.12 -1.31
CA THR A 147 -1.96 -27.64 -0.31
C THR A 147 -1.28 -26.97 0.89
N LYS A 148 -0.16 -27.55 1.38
CA LYS A 148 0.57 -26.94 2.52
C LYS A 148 1.13 -25.55 2.19
N ASP A 149 1.61 -25.37 0.96
CA ASP A 149 2.12 -24.07 0.51
C ASP A 149 0.99 -23.05 0.37
N TYR A 150 -0.18 -23.51 -0.09
CA TYR A 150 -1.39 -22.71 -0.13
C TYR A 150 -1.78 -22.25 1.28
N ASP A 151 -1.93 -23.19 2.23
CA ASP A 151 -2.33 -22.91 3.60
C ASP A 151 -1.34 -21.97 4.30
N ARG A 152 -0.04 -22.23 4.11
CA ARG A 152 1.03 -21.34 4.64
C ARG A 152 0.91 -19.92 4.10
N THR A 153 0.64 -19.78 2.81
CA THR A 153 0.50 -18.46 2.18
C THR A 153 -0.69 -17.70 2.77
N VAL A 154 -1.85 -18.36 2.88
CA VAL A 154 -3.06 -17.75 3.44
C VAL A 154 -2.87 -17.41 4.93
N ALA A 155 -2.25 -18.30 5.71
CA ALA A 155 -1.93 -18.04 7.12
C ALA A 155 -0.99 -16.84 7.29
N LYS A 156 0.01 -16.69 6.41
CA LYS A 156 0.90 -15.52 6.42
C LYS A 156 0.20 -14.23 5.98
N ALA A 157 -0.72 -14.29 5.04
CA ALA A 157 -1.54 -13.13 4.67
C ALA A 157 -2.36 -12.63 5.85
N TYR A 158 -2.88 -13.55 6.68
CA TYR A 158 -3.65 -13.19 7.89
C TYR A 158 -2.84 -12.42 8.94
N ARG A 159 -1.50 -12.42 8.89
CA ARG A 159 -0.66 -11.57 9.75
C ARG A 159 -0.92 -10.08 9.56
N MET A 160 -1.52 -9.68 8.45
CA MET A 160 -1.96 -8.30 8.23
C MET A 160 -2.92 -7.82 9.33
N GLU A 161 -3.77 -8.70 9.89
CA GLU A 161 -4.64 -8.35 11.02
C GLU A 161 -3.82 -7.91 12.25
N GLU A 162 -2.77 -8.68 12.61
CA GLU A 162 -1.89 -8.31 13.71
C GLU A 162 -1.14 -7.01 13.43
N LEU A 163 -0.63 -6.85 12.20
CA LEU A 163 0.10 -5.64 11.79
C LEU A 163 -0.78 -4.39 11.93
N VAL A 164 -1.93 -4.39 11.28
CA VAL A 164 -2.86 -3.25 11.32
C VAL A 164 -3.26 -2.92 12.76
N ARG A 165 -3.64 -3.93 13.53
CA ARG A 165 -4.04 -3.75 14.94
C ARG A 165 -2.92 -3.13 15.77
N ARG A 166 -1.69 -3.68 15.75
CA ARG A 166 -0.60 -3.23 16.61
C ARG A 166 -0.04 -1.86 16.19
N HIS A 167 0.08 -1.59 14.88
CA HIS A 167 0.46 -0.26 14.43
C HIS A 167 -0.60 0.77 14.81
N THR A 168 -1.88 0.43 14.64
CA THR A 168 -2.99 1.31 15.04
C THR A 168 -3.02 1.58 16.55
N GLU A 169 -2.72 0.58 17.39
CA GLU A 169 -2.61 0.77 18.85
C GLU A 169 -1.54 1.82 19.22
N ILE A 170 -0.35 1.75 18.58
CA ILE A 170 0.71 2.74 18.76
C ILE A 170 0.27 4.11 18.27
N MET A 171 -0.33 4.17 17.07
CA MET A 171 -0.84 5.41 16.49
C MET A 171 -1.92 6.04 17.39
N ASN A 172 -2.85 5.25 17.93
CA ASN A 172 -3.90 5.74 18.83
C ASN A 172 -3.34 6.30 20.15
N ALA A 173 -2.26 5.70 20.67
CA ALA A 173 -1.60 6.19 21.88
C ALA A 173 -0.89 7.55 21.67
N LEU A 174 -0.34 7.79 20.47
CA LEU A 174 0.42 9.00 20.13
C LEU A 174 -0.40 10.06 19.38
N ASP A 175 -1.48 9.67 18.75
CA ASP A 175 -2.44 10.52 18.04
C ASP A 175 -3.89 10.09 18.34
N PRO A 176 -4.38 10.33 19.56
CA PRO A 176 -5.72 9.91 19.98
C PRO A 176 -6.85 10.61 19.21
N GLN A 177 -6.53 11.70 18.54
CA GLN A 177 -7.48 12.43 17.67
C GLN A 177 -7.59 11.82 16.27
N LYS A 178 -6.82 10.78 15.97
CA LYS A 178 -6.80 10.08 14.68
C LYS A 178 -6.59 11.02 13.48
N ARG A 179 -5.65 11.96 13.59
CA ARG A 179 -5.32 12.90 12.51
C ARG A 179 -4.42 12.30 11.44
N VAL A 180 -3.72 11.21 11.77
CA VAL A 180 -2.82 10.49 10.86
C VAL A 180 -3.44 9.15 10.54
N ASP A 181 -3.84 8.93 9.30
CA ASP A 181 -4.40 7.67 8.84
C ASP A 181 -3.32 6.60 8.62
N LEU A 182 -3.70 5.33 8.60
CA LEU A 182 -2.84 4.24 8.15
C LEU A 182 -3.07 3.98 6.67
N ILE A 183 -1.98 4.07 5.90
CA ILE A 183 -1.98 3.90 4.44
C ILE A 183 -1.19 2.64 4.10
N VAL A 184 -1.86 1.57 3.70
CA VAL A 184 -1.16 0.32 3.32
C VAL A 184 -0.86 0.38 1.83
N ASP A 185 0.15 1.15 1.46
CA ASP A 185 0.44 1.50 0.06
C ASP A 185 1.31 0.49 -0.68
N GLU A 186 1.85 -0.53 0.01
CA GLU A 186 2.43 -1.71 -0.64
C GLU A 186 2.05 -3.01 0.11
N TRP A 187 1.32 -3.88 -0.58
CA TRP A 187 0.95 -5.18 -0.06
C TRP A 187 0.65 -6.17 -1.18
N GLY A 188 0.65 -7.45 -0.87
CA GLY A 188 0.33 -8.53 -1.81
C GLY A 188 1.23 -9.73 -1.62
N THR A 189 1.14 -10.69 -2.52
CA THR A 189 2.03 -11.86 -2.58
C THR A 189 3.34 -11.51 -3.29
N TRP A 190 4.44 -12.07 -2.81
CA TRP A 190 5.72 -12.01 -3.49
C TRP A 190 6.33 -13.40 -3.55
N PHE A 191 6.38 -13.95 -4.76
CA PHE A 191 6.97 -15.25 -5.07
C PHE A 191 8.32 -15.11 -5.76
N ASP A 192 8.99 -16.21 -6.00
CA ASP A 192 10.15 -16.24 -6.92
C ASP A 192 9.68 -15.84 -8.33
N VAL A 193 10.51 -15.10 -9.06
CA VAL A 193 10.17 -14.66 -10.42
C VAL A 193 9.99 -15.86 -11.35
N GLU A 194 9.16 -15.69 -12.36
CA GLU A 194 8.96 -16.75 -13.35
C GLU A 194 10.28 -17.13 -14.05
N PRO A 195 10.58 -18.42 -14.18
CA PRO A 195 11.78 -18.88 -14.85
C PRO A 195 11.94 -18.30 -16.25
N GLY A 196 13.17 -17.88 -16.58
CA GLY A 196 13.48 -17.28 -17.89
C GLY A 196 13.16 -15.80 -18.02
N THR A 197 12.58 -15.17 -16.99
CA THR A 197 12.35 -13.71 -16.97
C THR A 197 13.51 -12.97 -16.29
N ASN A 198 13.60 -11.66 -16.52
CA ASN A 198 14.57 -10.83 -15.81
C ASN A 198 14.14 -10.69 -14.34
N PRO A 199 14.96 -11.15 -13.38
CA PRO A 199 14.58 -11.13 -11.96
C PRO A 199 14.34 -9.70 -11.42
N GLY A 200 14.95 -8.69 -11.99
CA GLY A 200 14.75 -7.29 -11.59
C GLY A 200 13.37 -6.74 -11.95
N PHE A 201 12.62 -7.41 -12.82
CA PHE A 201 11.26 -6.98 -13.20
C PHE A 201 10.18 -7.57 -12.29
N LEU A 202 10.54 -8.48 -11.39
CA LEU A 202 9.63 -9.08 -10.40
C LEU A 202 8.35 -9.67 -11.02
N TYR A 203 8.47 -10.22 -12.22
CA TYR A 203 7.36 -10.84 -12.92
C TYR A 203 7.02 -12.19 -12.30
N GLN A 204 5.77 -12.37 -11.89
CA GLN A 204 5.22 -13.64 -11.40
C GLN A 204 3.82 -13.84 -11.96
N LEU A 205 3.42 -15.10 -12.13
CA LEU A 205 2.05 -15.44 -12.49
C LEU A 205 1.12 -15.32 -11.28
N ASN A 206 -0.18 -15.31 -11.54
CA ASN A 206 -1.22 -15.08 -10.55
C ASN A 206 -2.24 -16.23 -10.58
N THR A 207 -2.57 -16.77 -9.39
CA THR A 207 -3.47 -17.91 -9.23
C THR A 207 -4.63 -17.60 -8.28
N MET A 208 -5.52 -18.57 -8.04
CA MET A 208 -6.58 -18.45 -7.02
C MET A 208 -6.02 -18.26 -5.62
N ARG A 209 -4.78 -18.72 -5.33
CA ARG A 209 -4.10 -18.46 -4.06
C ARG A 209 -3.90 -16.97 -3.83
N ASP A 210 -3.51 -16.24 -4.87
CA ASP A 210 -3.35 -14.78 -4.83
C ASP A 210 -4.70 -14.08 -4.61
N ALA A 211 -5.74 -14.55 -5.28
CA ALA A 211 -7.09 -14.02 -5.08
C ALA A 211 -7.57 -14.18 -3.63
N MET A 212 -7.31 -15.34 -3.01
CA MET A 212 -7.65 -15.56 -1.60
C MET A 212 -6.87 -14.65 -0.67
N VAL A 213 -5.56 -14.46 -0.92
CA VAL A 213 -4.75 -13.48 -0.18
C VAL A 213 -5.32 -12.07 -0.32
N ALA A 214 -5.67 -11.66 -1.54
CA ALA A 214 -6.24 -10.33 -1.78
C ALA A 214 -7.58 -10.14 -1.05
N ALA A 215 -8.50 -11.11 -1.16
CA ALA A 215 -9.81 -11.04 -0.52
C ALA A 215 -9.70 -10.98 1.01
N LEU A 216 -8.88 -11.85 1.60
CA LEU A 216 -8.62 -11.87 3.02
C LEU A 216 -8.04 -10.53 3.52
N THR A 217 -7.05 -10.01 2.82
CA THR A 217 -6.39 -8.76 3.18
C THR A 217 -7.33 -7.56 3.05
N LEU A 218 -8.14 -7.49 2.00
CA LEU A 218 -9.15 -6.43 1.84
C LEU A 218 -10.24 -6.50 2.92
N ASN A 219 -10.65 -7.70 3.36
CA ASN A 219 -11.55 -7.84 4.51
C ASN A 219 -10.95 -7.26 5.79
N ILE A 220 -9.64 -7.51 6.03
CA ILE A 220 -8.93 -6.93 7.18
C ILE A 220 -8.93 -5.41 7.10
N PHE A 221 -8.63 -4.82 5.94
CA PHE A 221 -8.64 -3.36 5.76
C PHE A 221 -10.03 -2.77 6.02
N ASN A 222 -11.07 -3.37 5.46
CA ASN A 222 -12.45 -2.93 5.70
C ASN A 222 -12.84 -2.98 7.19
N LYS A 223 -12.41 -4.03 7.90
CA LYS A 223 -12.65 -4.17 9.35
C LYS A 223 -11.98 -3.06 10.16
N HIS A 224 -10.86 -2.54 9.71
CA HIS A 224 -10.09 -1.47 10.34
C HIS A 224 -10.22 -0.12 9.62
N ALA A 225 -11.32 0.10 8.89
CA ALA A 225 -11.55 1.31 8.10
C ALA A 225 -11.64 2.61 8.94
N ASP A 226 -11.71 2.50 10.25
CA ASP A 226 -11.60 3.64 11.17
C ASP A 226 -10.19 4.24 11.23
N ARG A 227 -9.19 3.54 10.71
CA ARG A 227 -7.79 3.99 10.64
C ARG A 227 -7.14 3.72 9.28
N VAL A 228 -7.49 2.62 8.60
CA VAL A 228 -6.99 2.30 7.26
C VAL A 228 -7.83 3.04 6.22
N GLN A 229 -7.25 4.08 5.61
CA GLN A 229 -7.98 4.92 4.66
C GLN A 229 -7.62 4.65 3.20
N MET A 230 -6.48 4.00 2.95
CA MET A 230 -6.05 3.62 1.60
C MET A 230 -5.24 2.32 1.65
N ALA A 231 -5.41 1.50 0.61
CA ALA A 231 -4.66 0.25 0.44
C ALA A 231 -4.36 0.02 -1.04
N ASN A 232 -3.09 0.05 -1.42
CA ASN A 232 -2.63 -0.08 -2.80
C ASN A 232 -1.89 -1.40 -2.98
N ILE A 233 -2.46 -2.31 -3.77
CA ILE A 233 -1.80 -3.58 -4.07
C ILE A 233 -0.56 -3.37 -4.96
N ALA A 234 0.46 -4.15 -4.75
CA ALA A 234 1.65 -4.18 -5.59
C ALA A 234 1.60 -5.39 -6.54
N GLN A 235 1.39 -5.18 -7.88
CA GLN A 235 1.12 -3.89 -8.54
C GLN A 235 0.01 -4.03 -9.58
N THR A 236 -0.15 -3.06 -10.46
CA THR A 236 -1.27 -3.07 -11.41
C THR A 236 -1.02 -4.01 -12.59
N VAL A 237 0.16 -3.94 -13.24
CA VAL A 237 0.47 -4.65 -14.49
C VAL A 237 1.84 -5.33 -14.40
N ASN A 238 1.91 -6.61 -14.71
CA ASN A 238 3.11 -7.41 -14.94
C ASN A 238 4.14 -7.48 -13.79
N VAL A 239 3.86 -6.97 -12.62
CA VAL A 239 4.79 -6.94 -11.48
C VAL A 239 4.12 -7.49 -10.23
N LEU A 240 4.78 -8.41 -9.54
CA LEU A 240 4.31 -9.00 -8.29
C LEU A 240 2.87 -9.56 -8.42
N GLN A 241 2.00 -9.29 -7.46
CA GLN A 241 0.59 -9.70 -7.52
C GLN A 241 -0.21 -8.79 -8.48
N ALA A 242 0.13 -8.83 -9.77
CA ALA A 242 -0.49 -7.96 -10.75
C ALA A 242 -1.99 -8.26 -10.94
N VAL A 243 -2.79 -7.20 -11.06
CA VAL A 243 -4.21 -7.33 -11.40
C VAL A 243 -4.43 -7.60 -12.88
N ILE A 244 -3.47 -7.21 -13.73
CA ILE A 244 -3.50 -7.41 -15.19
C ILE A 244 -2.14 -7.93 -15.64
N LEU A 245 -2.15 -8.94 -16.52
CA LEU A 245 -0.96 -9.38 -17.24
C LEU A 245 -1.10 -9.05 -18.71
N THR A 246 -0.01 -8.57 -19.32
CA THR A 246 0.04 -8.20 -20.74
C THR A 246 1.27 -8.79 -21.42
N GLU A 247 1.12 -9.19 -22.67
CA GLU A 247 2.20 -9.62 -23.55
C GLU A 247 1.89 -9.18 -24.99
N GLY A 248 2.64 -8.22 -25.52
CA GLY A 248 2.36 -7.63 -26.82
C GLY A 248 0.97 -6.98 -26.84
N ASP A 249 0.12 -7.46 -27.74
CA ASP A 249 -1.27 -7.02 -27.91
C ASP A 249 -2.29 -7.83 -27.08
N LYS A 250 -1.82 -8.78 -26.27
CA LYS A 250 -2.67 -9.64 -25.43
C LYS A 250 -2.76 -9.14 -24.02
N MET A 251 -3.89 -9.35 -23.38
CA MET A 251 -4.15 -8.99 -21.99
C MET A 251 -4.96 -10.08 -21.30
N VAL A 252 -4.63 -10.36 -20.05
CA VAL A 252 -5.37 -11.27 -19.16
C VAL A 252 -5.70 -10.55 -17.86
N LEU A 253 -6.96 -10.61 -17.46
CA LEU A 253 -7.43 -10.20 -16.14
C LEU A 253 -7.16 -11.34 -15.14
N THR A 254 -6.36 -11.10 -14.13
CA THR A 254 -5.95 -12.13 -13.17
C THR A 254 -7.07 -12.46 -12.18
N PRO A 255 -6.97 -13.57 -11.42
CA PRO A 255 -7.89 -13.84 -10.32
C PRO A 255 -7.96 -12.69 -9.31
N THR A 256 -6.85 -12.00 -9.05
CA THR A 256 -6.79 -10.80 -8.19
C THR A 256 -7.64 -9.65 -8.75
N TYR A 257 -7.66 -9.43 -10.07
CA TYR A 257 -8.56 -8.43 -10.69
C TYR A 257 -10.01 -8.67 -10.33
N HIS A 258 -10.46 -9.94 -10.41
CA HIS A 258 -11.85 -10.27 -10.11
C HIS A 258 -12.21 -10.02 -8.65
N VAL A 259 -11.29 -10.20 -7.72
CA VAL A 259 -11.47 -9.80 -6.32
C VAL A 259 -11.68 -8.29 -6.23
N PHE A 260 -10.80 -7.48 -6.79
CA PHE A 260 -10.97 -6.01 -6.78
C PHE A 260 -12.29 -5.58 -7.42
N LYS A 261 -12.69 -6.23 -8.52
CA LYS A 261 -13.99 -5.97 -9.14
C LYS A 261 -15.17 -6.27 -8.21
N MET A 262 -15.09 -7.31 -7.39
CA MET A 262 -16.14 -7.61 -6.40
C MET A 262 -16.14 -6.59 -5.25
N TYR A 263 -14.98 -6.07 -4.86
CA TYR A 263 -14.81 -5.12 -3.75
C TYR A 263 -15.01 -3.65 -4.13
N LYS A 264 -15.14 -3.31 -5.41
CA LYS A 264 -15.26 -1.90 -5.87
C LYS A 264 -16.42 -1.13 -5.20
N ASP A 265 -17.49 -1.83 -4.85
CA ASP A 265 -18.67 -1.23 -4.23
C ASP A 265 -18.53 -1.06 -2.70
N HIS A 266 -17.41 -1.50 -2.09
CA HIS A 266 -17.14 -1.30 -0.68
C HIS A 266 -16.58 0.08 -0.38
N GLN A 267 -15.98 0.74 -1.36
CA GLN A 267 -15.41 2.08 -1.21
C GLN A 267 -16.48 3.09 -0.84
N GLN A 268 -16.20 3.93 0.16
CA GLN A 268 -17.08 5.00 0.66
C GLN A 268 -18.44 4.52 1.19
N ASN A 269 -18.59 3.23 1.48
CA ASN A 269 -19.77 2.64 2.10
C ASN A 269 -19.54 2.33 3.58
N THR A 270 -20.64 2.19 4.32
CA THR A 270 -20.59 1.87 5.76
C THR A 270 -20.41 0.37 5.95
N LEU A 271 -19.41 -0.02 6.76
CA LEU A 271 -19.23 -1.40 7.18
C LEU A 271 -20.36 -1.82 8.11
N ILE A 272 -21.03 -2.92 7.77
CA ILE A 272 -22.08 -3.53 8.60
C ILE A 272 -21.47 -4.74 9.31
N GLY A 273 -21.70 -4.85 10.62
CA GLY A 273 -21.29 -6.00 11.39
C GLY A 273 -21.91 -7.28 10.85
N SER A 274 -21.10 -8.29 10.61
CA SER A 274 -21.53 -9.62 10.14
C SER A 274 -21.02 -10.72 11.05
N TYR A 275 -21.76 -11.81 11.15
CA TYR A 275 -21.39 -12.98 11.93
C TYR A 275 -21.74 -14.25 11.15
N LEU A 276 -20.76 -15.16 11.04
CA LEU A 276 -20.94 -16.47 10.42
C LEU A 276 -21.03 -17.55 11.49
N THR A 277 -22.06 -18.39 11.39
CA THR A 277 -22.30 -19.49 12.31
C THR A 277 -21.69 -20.82 11.86
N ASN A 278 -21.24 -20.92 10.61
CA ASN A 278 -20.62 -22.15 10.10
C ASN A 278 -19.14 -22.20 10.48
N THR A 279 -18.77 -23.21 11.28
CA THR A 279 -17.45 -23.36 11.89
C THR A 279 -16.70 -24.61 11.44
N ASN A 280 -16.94 -25.11 10.23
CA ASN A 280 -16.10 -26.16 9.68
C ASN A 280 -14.69 -25.60 9.48
N THR A 281 -13.82 -25.86 10.44
CA THR A 281 -12.41 -25.50 10.39
C THR A 281 -11.59 -26.74 10.07
N GLU A 282 -10.85 -26.69 8.96
CA GLU A 282 -9.73 -27.61 8.79
C GLU A 282 -8.55 -27.14 9.63
N GLU A 283 -7.94 -28.04 10.39
CA GLU A 283 -6.74 -27.71 11.18
C GLU A 283 -5.53 -27.59 10.26
N CYS A 284 -4.93 -26.41 10.21
CA CYS A 284 -3.63 -26.20 9.55
C CYS A 284 -2.51 -26.49 10.56
N GLU A 285 -1.75 -27.57 10.36
CA GLU A 285 -0.64 -27.96 11.23
C GLU A 285 0.48 -26.89 11.28
N GLU A 286 0.67 -26.13 10.21
CA GLU A 286 1.70 -25.07 10.11
C GLU A 286 1.24 -23.69 10.62
N CYS A 287 -0.04 -23.57 10.99
CA CYS A 287 -0.61 -22.33 11.50
C CYS A 287 -0.47 -22.18 13.03
N SER A 288 0.36 -22.98 13.67
CA SER A 288 0.51 -23.05 15.13
C SER A 288 1.01 -21.73 15.77
N SER A 289 1.54 -20.80 15.00
CA SER A 289 1.93 -19.45 15.46
C SER A 289 0.83 -18.40 15.32
N VAL A 290 -0.27 -18.74 14.63
CA VAL A 290 -1.46 -17.88 14.49
C VAL A 290 -2.53 -18.51 15.37
N SER A 291 -3.07 -17.77 16.32
CA SER A 291 -4.11 -18.27 17.22
C SER A 291 -5.20 -19.02 16.45
N LYS A 292 -5.49 -20.26 16.83
CA LYS A 292 -6.51 -21.16 16.21
C LYS A 292 -7.90 -20.52 16.05
N THR A 293 -8.16 -19.45 16.77
CA THR A 293 -9.41 -18.66 16.72
C THR A 293 -9.53 -17.75 15.50
N HIS A 294 -8.47 -17.55 14.74
CA HIS A 294 -8.40 -16.49 13.72
C HIS A 294 -8.44 -16.99 12.26
N LEU A 295 -8.35 -18.30 12.01
CA LEU A 295 -8.56 -18.88 10.67
C LEU A 295 -10.04 -18.95 10.25
N ARG A 296 -10.91 -18.23 10.92
CA ARG A 296 -12.28 -18.01 10.48
C ARG A 296 -12.31 -16.95 9.38
N ALA A 297 -11.76 -17.29 8.24
CA ALA A 297 -11.78 -16.45 7.05
C ALA A 297 -13.17 -16.51 6.40
N HIS A 298 -14.17 -15.92 7.02
CA HIS A 298 -15.48 -15.79 6.38
C HIS A 298 -16.28 -14.66 6.99
N GLU A 299 -15.77 -13.45 6.90
CA GLU A 299 -16.65 -12.30 6.97
C GLU A 299 -17.06 -11.94 5.56
N THR A 300 -18.19 -12.50 5.12
CA THR A 300 -18.81 -12.05 3.89
C THR A 300 -19.46 -10.70 4.18
N LEU A 301 -18.91 -9.64 3.60
CA LEU A 301 -19.58 -8.35 3.61
C LEU A 301 -20.85 -8.48 2.76
N ALA A 302 -22.00 -8.53 3.42
CA ALA A 302 -23.26 -8.53 2.72
C ALA A 302 -23.54 -7.13 2.17
N LYS A 303 -23.82 -7.05 0.87
CA LYS A 303 -24.43 -5.90 0.23
C LYS A 303 -25.86 -5.76 0.70
N ILE A 304 -26.25 -4.56 1.13
CA ILE A 304 -27.64 -4.11 1.12
C ILE A 304 -27.79 -3.05 0.06
#